data_fe7216ec8d021193f7394fddefd4ef60
#
_entry.id   fe7216ec8d021193f7394fddefd4ef60
#
_cell.length_a   1.000
_cell.length_b   1.000
_cell.length_c   1.000
_cell.angle_alpha   90.00
_cell.angle_beta   90.00
_cell.angle_gamma   90.00
#
_symmetry.space_group_name_H-M   'P 1'
#
loop_
_entity.id
_entity.type
_entity.pdbx_description
1 polymer ?
#
loop_
_entity_poly.entity_id
_entity_poly.type
_entity_poly.pdbx_seq_one_letter_code
_entity_poly.pdbx_strand_id
1 'polypeptide(L)'
;MHSVKVIIFFIVTLLLSPVWANEEAEKVQNKKHIYTVIEFESTFMNRKKEKVLKILGEPDKKWEHRGKEVWTFHNIITEQDKIWHQSIMFDFGRVNFMWGDPADEEKP
;
A
#
# COMPACT_ATOMS: atom_id res chain seq x y z
N MET A 1 20.96 -9.08 -47.43
CA MET A 1 21.35 -9.45 -46.92
C MET A 1 21.41 -9.04 -45.68
N HIS A 2 21.81 -8.42 -45.38
CA HIS A 2 22.02 -8.04 -44.24
C HIS A 2 20.93 -7.60 -43.50
N SER A 3 20.21 -7.12 -43.99
CA SER A 3 19.21 -6.51 -43.36
C SER A 3 18.63 -7.45 -42.49
N VAL A 4 18.68 -8.51 -42.88
CA VAL A 4 18.14 -9.44 -42.16
C VAL A 4 18.38 -9.31 -40.84
N LYS A 5 19.50 -9.17 -40.56
CA LYS A 5 19.79 -9.13 -39.34
C LYS A 5 19.05 -8.31 -38.54
N VAL A 6 18.73 -7.45 -39.03
CA VAL A 6 18.13 -6.58 -38.34
C VAL A 6 17.10 -7.10 -37.62
N ILE A 7 16.46 -7.77 -38.17
CA ILE A 7 15.44 -8.25 -37.59
C ILE A 7 15.64 -8.75 -36.33
N ILE A 8 16.66 -9.25 -36.18
CA ILE A 8 16.93 -9.72 -34.98
C ILE A 8 16.51 -8.92 -33.93
N PHE A 9 16.62 -7.77 -34.14
CA PHE A 9 16.37 -6.99 -33.15
C PHE A 9 15.18 -7.14 -32.55
N PHE A 10 14.39 -7.25 -33.15
CA PHE A 10 13.25 -7.25 -32.66
C PHE A 10 13.09 -8.20 -31.75
N ILE A 11 13.60 -9.02 -31.87
CA ILE A 11 13.63 -10.00 -31.10
C ILE A 11 13.90 -9.57 -29.81
N VAL A 12 14.72 -8.83 -29.72
CA VAL A 12 15.07 -8.34 -28.51
C VAL A 12 13.94 -7.88 -27.76
N THR A 13 13.14 -7.22 -28.34
CA THR A 13 12.10 -6.69 -27.64
C THR A 13 11.41 -7.72 -26.95
N LEU A 14 11.36 -8.79 -27.44
CA LEU A 14 10.68 -9.76 -26.84
C LEU A 14 11.12 -9.98 -25.54
N LEU A 15 12.28 -9.86 -25.33
CA LEU A 15 12.78 -10.10 -24.09
C LEU A 15 12.10 -9.30 -23.06
N LEU A 16 11.63 -8.25 -23.36
CA LEU A 16 11.04 -7.46 -22.40
C LEU A 16 9.74 -8.01 -21.92
N SER A 17 9.15 -8.74 -22.64
CA SER A 17 7.92 -9.30 -22.26
C SER A 17 7.87 -9.84 -20.87
N PRO A 18 8.75 -10.58 -20.50
CA PRO A 18 8.72 -11.20 -19.21
C PRO A 18 8.54 -10.19 -18.11
N VAL A 19 9.13 -9.13 -18.28
CA VAL A 19 9.05 -8.16 -17.28
C VAL A 19 7.68 -7.68 -17.10
N TRP A 20 6.97 -7.52 -18.14
CA TRP A 20 5.68 -7.07 -18.02
C TRP A 20 4.84 -8.00 -17.29
N ALA A 21 4.98 -9.22 -17.47
CA ALA A 21 4.19 -10.19 -16.81
C ALA A 21 4.35 -10.01 -15.34
N ASN A 22 5.48 -9.72 -14.89
CA ASN A 22 5.67 -9.55 -13.49
C ASN A 22 4.90 -8.41 -12.96
N GLU A 23 4.88 -7.37 -13.62
CA GLU A 23 4.15 -6.27 -13.14
C GLU A 23 2.72 -6.55 -13.06
N GLU A 24 2.21 -7.26 -13.96
CA GLU A 24 0.87 -7.57 -13.91
C GLU A 24 0.57 -8.45 -12.76
N ALA A 25 1.37 -9.34 -12.45
CA ALA A 25 1.16 -10.21 -11.35
C ALA A 25 1.10 -9.39 -10.13
N GLU A 26 1.92 -8.44 -10.01
CA GLU A 26 1.87 -7.63 -8.85
C GLU A 26 0.60 -6.91 -8.75
N LYS A 27 0.08 -6.41 -9.78
CA LYS A 27 -1.10 -5.73 -9.72
C LYS A 27 -2.18 -6.61 -9.26
N VAL A 28 -2.25 -7.75 -9.68
CA VAL A 28 -3.24 -8.64 -9.30
C VAL A 28 -3.19 -8.90 -7.86
N GLN A 29 -2.04 -9.01 -7.34
CA GLN A 29 -1.95 -9.24 -5.98
C GLN A 29 -2.19 -8.08 -5.18
N ASN A 30 -2.33 -6.97 -5.76
CA ASN A 30 -2.59 -5.84 -5.00
C ASN A 30 -3.94 -5.80 -4.46
N LYS A 31 -4.67 -6.87 -4.34
CA LYS A 31 -5.86 -6.90 -3.72
C LYS A 31 -5.61 -6.43 -2.37
N LYS A 32 -6.36 -5.61 -1.76
CA LYS A 32 -6.16 -5.06 -0.48
C LYS A 32 -5.98 -6.14 0.55
N HIS A 33 -4.95 -6.07 1.27
CA HIS A 33 -4.69 -7.00 2.34
C HIS A 33 -5.37 -6.45 3.59
N ILE A 34 -6.06 -7.28 4.33
CA ILE A 34 -6.70 -6.84 5.55
C ILE A 34 -5.92 -7.41 6.70
N TYR A 35 -5.56 -6.58 7.63
CA TYR A 35 -4.68 -6.96 8.72
C TYR A 35 -5.43 -7.14 10.03
N THR A 36 -4.88 -7.90 10.94
CA THR A 36 -5.39 -7.90 12.31
C THR A 36 -4.68 -6.71 12.94
N VAL A 37 -5.13 -6.29 14.09
CA VAL A 37 -4.54 -5.15 14.77
C VAL A 37 -3.07 -5.45 15.06
N ILE A 38 -2.76 -6.61 15.56
CA ILE A 38 -1.41 -6.94 15.87
C ILE A 38 -0.52 -6.98 14.65
N GLU A 39 -1.02 -7.50 13.55
CA GLU A 39 -0.25 -7.52 12.35
C GLU A 39 0.05 -6.10 11.89
N PHE A 40 -0.94 -5.24 11.96
CA PHE A 40 -0.78 -3.89 11.47
C PHE A 40 0.24 -3.16 12.35
N GLU A 41 0.11 -3.25 13.64
CA GLU A 41 1.03 -2.60 14.51
C GLU A 41 2.45 -3.12 14.35
N SER A 42 2.62 -4.42 14.26
CA SER A 42 3.95 -4.97 14.13
C SER A 42 4.58 -4.57 12.82
N THR A 43 3.79 -4.41 11.79
CA THR A 43 4.33 -4.08 10.49
C THR A 43 4.67 -2.62 10.36
N PHE A 44 3.83 -1.75 10.88
CA PHE A 44 3.97 -0.33 10.60
C PHE A 44 4.44 0.59 11.73
N MET A 45 4.37 0.17 12.97
CA MET A 45 4.76 1.06 14.05
C MET A 45 6.22 1.47 13.90
N ASN A 46 6.49 2.73 14.04
CA ASN A 46 7.84 3.27 13.96
C ASN A 46 8.44 3.20 12.54
N ARG A 47 7.67 2.92 11.52
CA ARG A 47 8.18 2.89 10.17
C ARG A 47 8.10 4.27 9.55
N LYS A 48 8.94 4.53 8.58
CA LYS A 48 8.93 5.81 7.92
C LYS A 48 7.77 5.91 6.97
N LYS A 49 7.36 7.14 6.69
CA LYS A 49 6.26 7.34 5.76
C LYS A 49 6.47 6.64 4.45
N GLU A 50 7.68 6.66 3.94
CA GLU A 50 7.96 6.07 2.66
C GLU A 50 7.67 4.58 2.67
N LYS A 51 7.94 3.94 3.81
CA LYS A 51 7.74 2.53 3.88
C LYS A 51 6.25 2.23 3.93
N VAL A 52 5.50 3.02 4.65
CA VAL A 52 4.07 2.85 4.76
C VAL A 52 3.47 3.03 3.37
N LEU A 53 3.89 4.07 2.68
CA LEU A 53 3.36 4.35 1.36
C LEU A 53 3.68 3.22 0.41
N LYS A 54 4.86 2.65 0.51
CA LYS A 54 5.23 1.60 -0.36
C LYS A 54 4.39 0.35 -0.15
N ILE A 55 4.07 0.02 1.06
CA ILE A 55 3.32 -1.18 1.36
C ILE A 55 1.82 -0.98 1.25
N LEU A 56 1.30 0.09 1.80
CA LEU A 56 -0.14 0.33 1.80
C LEU A 56 -0.66 1.16 0.64
N GLY A 57 0.18 1.95 0.03
CA GLY A 57 -0.24 2.83 -1.04
C GLY A 57 -0.78 4.12 -0.44
N GLU A 58 -1.43 4.92 -1.24
CA GLU A 58 -1.94 6.19 -0.77
C GLU A 58 -3.09 5.97 0.19
N PRO A 59 -3.14 6.74 1.25
CA PRO A 59 -4.22 6.58 2.20
C PRO A 59 -5.52 7.13 1.61
N ASP A 60 -6.63 6.75 2.19
CA ASP A 60 -7.92 7.25 1.75
C ASP A 60 -8.10 8.68 2.20
N LYS A 61 -7.41 9.09 3.25
CA LYS A 61 -7.55 10.43 3.76
C LYS A 61 -6.27 10.88 4.43
N LYS A 62 -5.85 12.12 4.21
CA LYS A 62 -4.70 12.68 4.87
C LYS A 62 -5.20 13.91 5.61
N TRP A 63 -4.83 14.06 6.84
CA TRP A 63 -5.29 15.20 7.63
C TRP A 63 -4.29 15.47 8.77
N GLU A 64 -4.58 16.43 9.59
CA GLU A 64 -3.70 16.80 10.66
C GLU A 64 -4.41 16.75 11.99
N HIS A 65 -3.72 16.32 13.00
CA HIS A 65 -4.27 16.29 14.34
C HIS A 65 -3.17 16.88 15.23
N ARG A 66 -3.49 18.02 15.84
CA ARG A 66 -2.54 18.68 16.73
C ARG A 66 -1.19 18.88 16.06
N GLY A 67 -1.23 19.28 14.82
CA GLY A 67 0.01 19.57 14.13
C GLY A 67 0.74 18.40 13.55
N LYS A 68 0.26 17.17 13.74
CA LYS A 68 0.92 16.03 13.19
C LYS A 68 0.11 15.44 12.07
N GLU A 69 0.78 14.91 11.09
CA GLU A 69 0.10 14.37 9.92
C GLU A 69 -0.50 13.02 10.23
N VAL A 70 -1.74 12.80 9.80
CA VAL A 70 -2.43 11.55 10.04
C VAL A 70 -2.91 11.01 8.71
N TRP A 71 -2.72 9.72 8.50
CA TRP A 71 -3.20 9.05 7.30
C TRP A 71 -4.23 8.03 7.74
N THR A 72 -5.39 8.02 7.10
CA THR A 72 -6.44 7.07 7.43
C THR A 72 -6.64 6.13 6.26
N PHE A 73 -6.68 4.83 6.56
CA PHE A 73 -6.89 3.82 5.55
C PHE A 73 -8.21 3.13 5.88
N HIS A 74 -9.11 3.05 4.91
CA HIS A 74 -10.41 2.49 5.16
C HIS A 74 -10.43 0.97 5.02
N ASN A 75 -11.25 0.33 5.85
CA ASN A 75 -11.48 -1.10 5.74
C ASN A 75 -10.21 -1.93 5.69
N ILE A 76 -9.30 -1.63 6.54
CA ILE A 76 -8.02 -2.31 6.48
C ILE A 76 -7.74 -3.23 7.67
N ILE A 77 -8.57 -3.20 8.69
CA ILE A 77 -8.36 -4.03 9.87
C ILE A 77 -9.54 -4.95 10.09
N THR A 78 -9.28 -6.17 10.51
CA THR A 78 -10.34 -7.07 10.86
C THR A 78 -10.09 -7.44 12.31
N GLU A 79 -11.10 -7.23 13.17
CA GLU A 79 -10.94 -7.53 14.56
C GLU A 79 -12.32 -7.77 15.17
N GLN A 80 -12.48 -8.81 15.94
CA GLN A 80 -13.77 -9.10 16.56
C GLN A 80 -14.86 -9.22 15.50
N ASP A 81 -14.53 -9.86 14.41
CA ASP A 81 -15.48 -10.08 13.33
C ASP A 81 -16.03 -8.79 12.74
N LYS A 82 -15.30 -7.71 12.85
CA LYS A 82 -15.70 -6.47 12.25
C LYS A 82 -14.58 -5.91 11.44
N ILE A 83 -14.92 -5.01 10.56
CA ILE A 83 -13.92 -4.35 9.72
C ILE A 83 -13.77 -2.94 10.29
N TRP A 84 -12.55 -2.46 10.31
CA TRP A 84 -12.26 -1.15 10.87
C TRP A 84 -11.41 -0.32 9.93
N HIS A 85 -11.53 0.99 10.08
CA HIS A 85 -10.65 1.92 9.39
C HIS A 85 -9.50 2.12 10.38
N GLN A 86 -8.33 2.41 9.88
CA GLN A 86 -7.18 2.59 10.76
C GLN A 86 -6.48 3.90 10.42
N SER A 87 -6.18 4.68 11.44
CA SER A 87 -5.47 5.93 11.24
C SER A 87 -4.09 5.81 11.87
N ILE A 88 -3.10 6.40 11.24
CA ILE A 88 -1.77 6.37 11.77
C ILE A 88 -1.25 7.79 11.79
N MET A 89 -0.57 8.17 12.84
CA MET A 89 -0.08 9.49 13.02
C MET A 89 1.43 9.47 12.98
N PHE A 90 2.02 10.40 12.26
CA PHE A 90 3.45 10.44 12.11
C PHE A 90 4.08 11.51 13.00
N ASP A 91 5.28 11.21 13.49
CA ASP A 91 6.00 12.17 14.27
C ASP A 91 7.44 11.98 13.87
N PHE A 92 8.12 13.04 13.48
CA PHE A 92 9.49 12.97 13.02
C PHE A 92 9.61 11.98 11.85
N GLY A 93 8.60 11.96 11.00
CA GLY A 93 8.65 11.13 9.79
C GLY A 93 8.38 9.66 10.00
N ARG A 94 8.02 9.24 11.20
CA ARG A 94 7.75 7.84 11.46
C ARG A 94 6.41 7.66 12.13
N VAL A 95 5.82 6.50 11.99
CA VAL A 95 4.53 6.20 12.60
C VAL A 95 4.74 6.18 14.10
N ASN A 96 4.00 7.00 14.81
CA ASN A 96 4.16 7.11 16.23
C ASN A 96 2.95 6.64 17.00
N PHE A 97 1.79 6.70 16.43
CA PHE A 97 0.58 6.33 17.12
C PHE A 97 -0.45 5.87 16.08
N MET A 98 -1.35 5.00 16.46
CA MET A 98 -2.38 4.58 15.54
C MET A 98 -3.63 4.19 16.30
N TRP A 99 -4.76 4.27 15.65
CA TRP A 99 -6.03 3.92 16.27
C TRP A 99 -7.03 3.51 15.19
N GLY A 100 -8.08 2.83 15.59
CA GLY A 100 -9.07 2.34 14.65
C GLY A 100 -10.45 2.83 14.95
N ASP A 101 -11.31 2.87 13.93
CA ASP A 101 -12.68 3.22 14.06
C ASP A 101 -13.49 2.18 13.31
N PRO A 102 -14.60 1.71 13.85
CA PRO A 102 -15.39 0.68 13.19
C PRO A 102 -15.91 1.21 11.88
N ALA A 103 -15.78 0.43 10.83
CA ALA A 103 -16.20 0.88 9.52
C ALA A 103 -17.69 1.04 9.42
N ASP A 104 -18.44 0.25 10.16
CA ASP A 104 -19.87 0.34 10.04
C ASP A 104 -20.45 1.42 10.93
N GLU A 105 -19.66 2.17 11.62
CA GLU A 105 -20.16 3.24 12.41
C GLU A 105 -19.84 4.53 11.80
N GLU A 106 -19.97 4.70 10.52
CA GLU A 106 -19.65 5.90 9.92
C GLU A 106 -20.48 6.96 10.34
N LYS A 107 -19.99 8.07 10.66
CA LYS A 107 -20.76 9.12 11.06
C LYS A 107 -21.25 9.86 9.96
N PRO A 108 -22.37 10.41 9.97
CA PRO A 108 -22.96 11.15 8.89
C PRO A 108 -22.23 12.43 8.62
#